data_02b7fbbc50e4746662a258bdc541c430
#
_entry.id   02b7fbbc50e4746662a258bdc541c430
#
_cell.length_a   1.000
_cell.length_b   1.000
_cell.length_c   1.000
_cell.angle_alpha   90.00
_cell.angle_beta   90.00
_cell.angle_gamma   90.00
#
_symmetry.space_group_name_H-M   'P 1'
#
loop_
_entity.id
_entity.type
_entity.pdbx_description
1 polymer ?
#
loop_
_entity_poly.entity_id
_entity_poly.type
_entity_poly.pdbx_seq_one_letter_code
_entity_poly.pdbx_strand_id
1 'polypeptide(L)'
;MLFRSARLVAQGFTQVEGLDFDETFAPVARLEAIRILLAYACSHNIKIYQMDVKSAFLNDKISELIFVEQSPGFEDPKKPTHVYKLSKALYGLKQAPRAWYERLRDFFFYLKGLQNW
;
A
#
# COMPACT_ATOMS: atom_id res chain seq x y z
N MET A 1 -12.69 26.81 1.22
CA MET A 1 -13.10 25.55 1.89
C MET A 1 -11.82 24.76 2.20
N LEU A 2 -11.50 24.60 3.46
CA LEU A 2 -10.33 23.81 3.88
C LEU A 2 -10.74 22.33 3.92
N PHE A 3 -10.26 21.54 2.98
CA PHE A 3 -10.41 20.09 3.04
C PHE A 3 -9.47 19.54 4.11
N ARG A 4 -10.02 19.04 5.20
CA ARG A 4 -9.25 18.29 6.20
C ARG A 4 -9.35 16.82 5.85
N SER A 5 -8.21 16.20 5.59
CA SER A 5 -8.09 14.76 5.40
C SER A 5 -7.41 14.18 6.62
N ALA A 6 -8.00 13.13 7.20
CA ALA A 6 -7.38 12.35 8.26
C ALA A 6 -7.04 10.96 7.72
N ARG A 7 -5.90 10.42 8.13
CA ARG A 7 -5.43 9.09 7.76
C ARG A 7 -4.93 8.38 9.01
N LEU A 8 -5.43 7.18 9.24
CA LEU A 8 -4.87 6.31 10.27
C LEU A 8 -3.54 5.74 9.80
N VAL A 9 -2.50 5.87 10.62
CA VAL A 9 -1.13 5.44 10.29
C VAL A 9 -0.61 4.62 11.46
N ALA A 10 -0.11 3.41 11.18
CA ALA A 10 0.56 2.56 12.17
C ALA A 10 1.99 3.06 12.41
N GLN A 11 2.50 2.83 13.63
CA GLN A 11 3.87 3.18 14.00
C GLN A 11 4.87 2.10 13.55
N GLY A 12 4.94 1.84 12.24
CA GLY A 12 5.79 0.79 11.67
C GLY A 12 7.30 0.97 11.88
N PHE A 13 7.74 2.15 12.35
CA PHE A 13 9.14 2.37 12.71
C PHE A 13 9.59 1.54 13.91
N THR A 14 8.66 1.03 14.73
CA THR A 14 8.95 0.14 15.87
C THR A 14 9.08 -1.32 15.45
N GLN A 15 8.69 -1.68 14.24
CA GLN A 15 8.77 -3.05 13.73
C GLN A 15 10.23 -3.51 13.57
N VAL A 16 10.49 -4.77 13.94
CA VAL A 16 11.80 -5.42 13.86
C VAL A 16 11.81 -6.45 12.73
N GLU A 17 12.81 -6.36 11.86
CA GLU A 17 13.03 -7.30 10.77
C GLU A 17 13.34 -8.71 11.33
N GLY A 18 12.77 -9.74 10.69
CA GLY A 18 12.89 -11.12 11.11
C GLY A 18 11.94 -11.53 12.23
N LEU A 19 11.22 -10.56 12.86
CA LEU A 19 10.23 -10.81 13.90
C LEU A 19 8.82 -10.34 13.46
N ASP A 20 8.70 -9.10 13.06
CA ASP A 20 7.42 -8.48 12.67
C ASP A 20 7.17 -8.52 11.16
N PHE A 21 8.22 -8.67 10.38
CA PHE A 21 8.17 -8.81 8.92
C PHE A 21 9.45 -9.45 8.39
N ASP A 22 9.34 -10.20 7.30
CA ASP A 22 10.51 -10.86 6.69
C ASP A 22 11.13 -9.98 5.60
N GLU A 23 10.36 -9.55 4.64
CA GLU A 23 10.83 -8.78 3.49
C GLU A 23 9.91 -7.61 3.17
N THR A 24 10.50 -6.44 2.97
CA THR A 24 9.76 -5.21 2.67
C THR A 24 10.04 -4.66 1.28
N PHE A 25 10.95 -5.29 0.51
CA PHE A 25 11.30 -4.80 -0.80
C PHE A 25 10.08 -4.73 -1.72
N ALA A 26 9.85 -3.56 -2.27
CA ALA A 26 8.87 -3.31 -3.31
C ALA A 26 9.51 -2.48 -4.42
N PRO A 27 9.34 -2.83 -5.69
CA PRO A 27 9.81 -2.00 -6.79
C PRO A 27 9.12 -0.64 -6.76
N VAL A 28 9.92 0.42 -6.84
CA VAL A 28 9.45 1.81 -6.93
C VAL A 28 9.92 2.39 -8.25
N ALA A 29 9.01 2.98 -9.02
CA ALA A 29 9.35 3.66 -10.26
C ALA A 29 10.24 4.87 -9.97
N ARG A 30 11.42 4.91 -10.59
CA ARG A 30 12.33 6.05 -10.50
C ARG A 30 11.81 7.20 -11.36
N LEU A 31 12.01 8.42 -10.91
CA LEU A 31 11.56 9.62 -11.62
C LEU A 31 12.16 9.71 -13.03
N GLU A 32 13.41 9.29 -13.19
CA GLU A 32 14.09 9.25 -14.48
C GLU A 32 13.40 8.31 -15.47
N ALA A 33 12.98 7.13 -15.01
CA ALA A 33 12.25 6.16 -15.84
C ALA A 33 10.90 6.73 -16.31
N ILE A 34 10.19 7.42 -15.42
CA ILE A 34 8.92 8.08 -15.74
C ILE A 34 9.15 9.18 -16.79
N ARG A 35 10.19 10.00 -16.64
CA ARG A 35 10.53 11.07 -17.59
C ARG A 35 10.87 10.52 -18.98
N ILE A 36 11.66 9.43 -19.04
CA ILE A 36 12.00 8.76 -20.30
C ILE A 36 10.74 8.22 -20.98
N LEU A 37 9.85 7.58 -20.22
CA LEU A 37 8.57 7.07 -20.74
C LEU A 37 7.70 8.19 -21.31
N LEU A 38 7.59 9.33 -20.62
CA LEU A 38 6.84 10.48 -21.08
C LEU A 38 7.44 11.11 -22.35
N ALA A 39 8.78 11.23 -22.40
CA ALA A 39 9.47 11.76 -23.59
C ALA A 39 9.27 10.84 -24.80
N TYR A 40 9.41 9.54 -24.61
CA TYR A 40 9.17 8.53 -25.65
C TYR A 40 7.74 8.61 -26.17
N ALA A 41 6.75 8.62 -25.27
CA ALA A 41 5.35 8.71 -25.64
C ALA A 41 5.04 10.01 -26.41
N CYS A 42 5.62 11.14 -26.00
CA CYS A 42 5.47 12.41 -26.69
C CYS A 42 6.06 12.35 -28.11
N SER A 43 7.26 11.79 -28.28
CA SER A 43 7.92 11.69 -29.59
C SER A 43 7.20 10.76 -30.58
N HIS A 44 6.44 9.79 -30.07
CA HIS A 44 5.71 8.82 -30.90
C HIS A 44 4.18 9.07 -30.92
N ASN A 45 3.71 10.20 -30.38
CA ASN A 45 2.29 10.53 -30.26
C ASN A 45 1.46 9.44 -29.56
N ILE A 46 2.05 8.77 -28.56
CA ILE A 46 1.36 7.76 -27.76
C ILE A 46 0.60 8.46 -26.64
N LYS A 47 -0.70 8.19 -26.56
CA LYS A 47 -1.54 8.71 -25.49
C LYS A 47 -1.32 7.93 -24.18
N ILE A 48 -0.94 8.64 -23.12
CA ILE A 48 -0.77 8.05 -21.77
C ILE A 48 -1.95 8.45 -20.91
N TYR A 49 -2.41 7.51 -20.06
CA TYR A 49 -3.42 7.74 -19.05
C TYR A 49 -2.79 7.57 -17.68
N GLN A 50 -2.98 8.55 -16.82
CA GLN A 50 -2.57 8.49 -15.42
C GLN A 50 -3.77 8.13 -14.56
N MET A 51 -3.59 7.16 -13.68
CA MET A 51 -4.61 6.72 -12.72
C MET A 51 -4.01 6.73 -11.32
N ASP A 52 -4.83 7.06 -10.33
CA ASP A 52 -4.49 7.00 -8.91
C ASP A 52 -5.42 6.04 -8.19
N VAL A 53 -4.88 5.25 -7.27
CA VAL A 53 -5.66 4.31 -6.48
C VAL A 53 -5.83 4.85 -5.07
N LYS A 54 -7.05 5.22 -4.74
CA LYS A 54 -7.38 5.66 -3.38
C LYS A 54 -7.22 4.52 -2.39
N SER A 55 -6.61 4.82 -1.25
CA SER A 55 -6.46 3.87 -0.14
C SER A 55 -5.76 2.57 -0.55
N ALA A 56 -4.74 2.66 -1.41
CA ALA A 56 -4.06 1.51 -2.00
C ALA A 56 -3.69 0.45 -0.94
N PHE A 57 -2.98 0.84 0.11
CA PHE A 57 -2.52 -0.09 1.16
C PHE A 57 -3.65 -0.73 1.97
N LEU A 58 -4.82 -0.10 2.07
CA LEU A 58 -5.95 -0.63 2.84
C LEU A 58 -6.71 -1.74 2.10
N ASN A 59 -6.38 -1.99 0.85
CA ASN A 59 -7.05 -3.01 0.04
C ASN A 59 -6.36 -4.37 0.08
N ASP A 60 -5.12 -4.42 0.60
CA ASP A 60 -4.33 -5.64 0.54
C ASP A 60 -4.32 -6.40 1.84
N LYS A 61 -4.44 -7.73 1.70
CA LYS A 61 -4.27 -8.64 2.81
C LYS A 61 -2.80 -8.74 3.18
N ILE A 62 -2.52 -8.81 4.46
CA ILE A 62 -1.21 -9.12 5.00
C ILE A 62 -1.21 -10.57 5.49
N SER A 63 -0.10 -11.24 5.26
CA SER A 63 0.12 -12.62 5.72
C SER A 63 0.58 -12.66 7.17
N GLU A 64 1.26 -11.61 7.60
CA GLU A 64 1.85 -11.50 8.92
C GLU A 64 0.81 -11.22 10.00
N LEU A 65 1.09 -11.70 11.19
CA LEU A 65 0.25 -11.47 12.36
C LEU A 65 0.64 -10.14 13.01
N ILE A 66 -0.11 -9.09 12.69
CA ILE A 66 0.16 -7.74 13.18
C ILE A 66 -0.93 -7.28 14.14
N PHE A 67 -0.49 -6.79 15.29
CA PHE A 67 -1.34 -6.17 16.29
C PHE A 67 -1.02 -4.69 16.40
N VAL A 68 -2.05 -3.87 16.50
CA VAL A 68 -1.92 -2.42 16.73
C VAL A 68 -2.76 -2.00 17.92
N GLU A 69 -2.24 -1.07 18.69
CA GLU A 69 -2.96 -0.47 19.81
C GLU A 69 -4.17 0.31 19.34
N GLN A 70 -5.13 0.48 20.22
CA GLN A 70 -6.27 1.34 19.98
C GLN A 70 -5.78 2.80 19.85
N SER A 71 -6.37 3.54 18.92
CA SER A 71 -5.98 4.94 18.72
C SER A 71 -6.33 5.79 19.93
N PRO A 72 -5.44 6.69 20.39
CA PRO A 72 -5.71 7.58 21.50
C PRO A 72 -7.03 8.36 21.31
N GLY A 73 -7.90 8.31 22.32
CA GLY A 73 -9.22 8.93 22.28
C GLY A 73 -10.32 8.13 21.59
N PHE A 74 -10.01 6.91 21.11
CA PHE A 74 -10.97 5.98 20.50
C PHE A 74 -10.90 4.59 21.14
N GLU A 75 -10.36 4.51 22.34
CA GLU A 75 -10.27 3.26 23.09
C GLU A 75 -11.67 2.77 23.51
N ASP A 76 -11.90 1.47 23.39
CA ASP A 76 -13.12 0.85 23.87
C ASP A 76 -13.16 0.87 25.41
N PRO A 77 -14.10 1.59 26.05
CA PRO A 77 -14.18 1.64 27.52
C PRO A 77 -14.37 0.28 28.18
N LYS A 78 -14.93 -0.69 27.46
CA LYS A 78 -15.15 -2.06 27.96
C LYS A 78 -13.93 -2.95 27.82
N LYS A 79 -13.00 -2.59 26.92
CA LYS A 79 -11.84 -3.40 26.56
C LYS A 79 -10.57 -2.55 26.38
N PRO A 80 -10.18 -1.77 27.39
CA PRO A 80 -9.10 -0.78 27.23
C PRO A 80 -7.72 -1.41 26.94
N THR A 81 -7.51 -2.67 27.32
CA THR A 81 -6.26 -3.40 27.10
C THR A 81 -6.22 -4.25 25.82
N HIS A 82 -7.31 -4.24 25.06
CA HIS A 82 -7.36 -5.01 23.82
C HIS A 82 -6.66 -4.25 22.69
N VAL A 83 -6.07 -5.03 21.77
CA VAL A 83 -5.42 -4.53 20.56
C VAL A 83 -6.19 -5.01 19.33
N TYR A 84 -6.05 -4.29 18.22
CA TYR A 84 -6.60 -4.73 16.94
C TYR A 84 -5.64 -5.70 16.26
N LYS A 85 -6.16 -6.84 15.82
CA LYS A 85 -5.48 -7.71 14.89
C LYS A 85 -5.79 -7.23 13.46
N LEU A 86 -4.77 -6.86 12.71
CA LEU A 86 -4.94 -6.41 11.34
C LEU A 86 -5.15 -7.60 10.40
N SER A 87 -6.13 -7.48 9.53
CA SER A 87 -6.38 -8.41 8.41
C SER A 87 -5.95 -7.83 7.07
N LYS A 88 -5.68 -6.53 7.03
CA LYS A 88 -5.23 -5.78 5.85
C LYS A 88 -4.09 -4.85 6.24
N ALA A 89 -3.28 -4.50 5.24
CA ALA A 89 -2.22 -3.54 5.43
C ALA A 89 -2.76 -2.17 5.87
N LEU A 90 -1.94 -1.45 6.59
CA LEU A 90 -2.22 -0.09 7.06
C LEU A 90 -1.06 0.81 6.68
N TYR A 91 -1.34 2.08 6.43
CA TYR A 91 -0.28 3.08 6.22
C TYR A 91 0.68 3.10 7.41
N GLY A 92 1.97 3.23 7.11
CA GLY A 92 3.02 3.24 8.12
C GLY A 92 3.66 1.88 8.40
N LEU A 93 3.02 0.76 8.06
CA LEU A 93 3.66 -0.57 8.15
C LEU A 93 4.76 -0.71 7.10
N LYS A 94 5.88 -1.33 7.48
CA LYS A 94 7.03 -1.52 6.57
C LYS A 94 6.71 -2.45 5.40
N GLN A 95 5.85 -3.45 5.58
CA GLN A 95 5.43 -4.40 4.55
C GLN A 95 4.28 -3.90 3.66
N ALA A 96 3.63 -2.77 3.97
CA ALA A 96 2.48 -2.29 3.20
C ALA A 96 2.82 -1.98 1.72
N PRO A 97 3.96 -1.39 1.36
CA PRO A 97 4.33 -1.17 -0.04
C PRO A 97 4.50 -2.46 -0.83
N ARG A 98 5.04 -3.52 -0.22
CA ARG A 98 5.20 -4.83 -0.84
C ARG A 98 3.85 -5.49 -1.09
N ALA A 99 2.97 -5.53 -0.10
CA ALA A 99 1.63 -6.08 -0.24
C ALA A 99 0.88 -5.40 -1.40
N TRP A 100 0.95 -4.07 -1.47
CA TRP A 100 0.37 -3.31 -2.58
C TRP A 100 0.98 -3.67 -3.94
N TYR A 101 2.30 -3.80 -4.02
CA TYR A 101 2.97 -4.19 -5.26
C TYR A 101 2.51 -5.57 -5.75
N GLU A 102 2.43 -6.55 -4.86
CA GLU A 102 1.97 -7.90 -5.19
C GLU A 102 0.53 -7.87 -5.72
N ARG A 103 -0.35 -7.13 -5.07
CA ARG A 103 -1.73 -6.94 -5.51
C ARG A 103 -1.83 -6.33 -6.90
N LEU A 104 -1.06 -5.27 -7.14
CA LEU A 104 -1.04 -4.57 -8.42
C LEU A 104 -0.49 -5.47 -9.53
N ARG A 105 0.58 -6.20 -9.24
CA ARG A 105 1.18 -7.19 -10.13
C ARG A 105 0.15 -8.26 -10.54
N ASP A 106 -0.52 -8.84 -9.56
CA ASP A 106 -1.50 -9.93 -9.79
C ASP A 106 -2.69 -9.43 -10.61
N PHE A 107 -3.14 -8.21 -10.36
CA PHE A 107 -4.18 -7.57 -11.16
C PHE A 107 -3.76 -7.41 -12.64
N PHE A 108 -2.54 -6.97 -12.90
CA PHE A 108 -2.05 -6.86 -14.28
C PHE A 108 -1.82 -8.20 -14.95
N PHE A 109 -1.38 -9.23 -14.22
CA PHE A 109 -1.30 -10.58 -14.76
C PHE A 109 -2.67 -11.13 -15.11
N TYR A 110 -3.68 -10.90 -14.28
CA TYR A 110 -5.05 -11.29 -14.56
C TYR A 110 -5.59 -10.60 -15.83
N LEU A 111 -5.40 -9.28 -15.98
CA LEU A 111 -5.81 -8.55 -17.18
C LEU A 111 -5.10 -9.07 -18.44
N LYS A 112 -3.81 -9.39 -18.34
CA LYS A 112 -3.04 -9.94 -19.46
C LYS A 112 -3.57 -11.34 -19.86
N GLY A 113 -3.99 -12.15 -18.91
CA GLY A 113 -4.66 -13.43 -19.16
C GLY A 113 -5.98 -13.30 -19.92
N LEU A 114 -6.75 -12.23 -19.64
CA LEU A 114 -8.02 -11.95 -20.35
C LEU A 114 -7.83 -11.47 -21.79
N GLN A 115 -6.66 -10.92 -22.15
CA GLN A 115 -6.38 -10.47 -23.52
C GLN A 115 -6.00 -11.61 -24.49
N ASN A 116 -5.78 -12.81 -23.97
CA ASN A 116 -5.40 -13.99 -24.75
C ASN A 116 -6.60 -14.91 -25.07
N TRP A 117 -7.84 -14.36 -24.99
CA TRP A 117 -9.09 -15.05 -25.39
C TRP A 117 -9.68 -14.42 -26.65
#